data_5b323b234d652f1695ce9e3ea14b7d83
#
_entry.id   5b323b234d652f1695ce9e3ea14b7d83
#
_cell.length_a   1.000
_cell.length_b   1.000
_cell.length_c   1.000
_cell.angle_alpha   90.00
_cell.angle_beta   90.00
_cell.angle_gamma   90.00
#
_symmetry.space_group_name_H-M   'P 1'
#
loop_
_entity.id
_entity.type
_entity.pdbx_description
1 polymer ?
#
loop_
_entity_poly.entity_id
_entity_poly.type
_entity_poly.pdbx_seq_one_letter_code
_entity_poly.pdbx_strand_id
1 'polypeptide(L)'
;MSNTGFYGKNRKRPAPAQKNFATENAAAAEENTAPENLVVGRNAVREVLRAGRDIEKLMVAKGDTSGSMRELVALAKEKNVIVHEVDRRKLDELAPNHQGIAAFVSMYQYAAVKDILDLAAERGESPFVVVLDGITDPHNLGAIVRTADLMGAHGVIIPERRAVG
;
A
#
# COMPACT_ATOMS: atom_id res chain seq x y z
N MET A 1 -75.86 15.42 42.48
CA MET A 1 -74.49 15.02 42.98
C MET A 1 -74.08 13.77 42.20
N SER A 2 -73.51 13.91 41.04
CA SER A 2 -73.12 12.75 40.24
C SER A 2 -71.82 13.08 39.52
N ASN A 3 -70.78 12.39 39.89
CA ASN A 3 -69.45 12.51 39.40
C ASN A 3 -69.29 11.54 38.23
N THR A 4 -69.09 12.03 37.00
CA THR A 4 -68.91 11.18 35.81
C THR A 4 -67.47 11.27 35.37
N GLY A 5 -66.69 10.26 35.72
CA GLY A 5 -65.30 10.11 35.30
C GLY A 5 -65.15 9.72 33.85
N PHE A 6 -64.41 10.51 33.09
CA PHE A 6 -64.07 10.19 31.68
C PHE A 6 -62.74 9.40 31.62
N TYR A 7 -62.82 8.17 31.21
CA TYR A 7 -61.65 7.32 30.96
C TYR A 7 -61.12 7.59 29.54
N GLY A 8 -60.00 8.34 29.41
CA GLY A 8 -59.28 8.53 28.18
C GLY A 8 -58.38 7.34 27.85
N LYS A 9 -58.70 6.60 26.79
CA LYS A 9 -57.83 5.52 26.26
C LYS A 9 -56.59 6.11 25.63
N ASN A 10 -55.47 5.92 26.31
CA ASN A 10 -54.13 6.29 25.82
C ASN A 10 -53.71 5.31 24.69
N ARG A 11 -53.89 5.70 23.43
CA ARG A 11 -53.36 4.98 22.29
C ARG A 11 -51.87 5.29 22.18
N LYS A 12 -51.03 4.34 22.60
CA LYS A 12 -49.59 4.35 22.33
C LYS A 12 -49.41 4.34 20.79
N ARG A 13 -48.79 5.41 20.26
CA ARG A 13 -48.30 5.45 18.89
C ARG A 13 -47.13 4.43 18.79
N PRO A 14 -47.08 3.58 17.74
CA PRO A 14 -45.94 2.74 17.50
C PRO A 14 -44.74 3.61 17.15
N ALA A 15 -43.61 3.31 17.76
CA ALA A 15 -42.33 3.94 17.47
C ALA A 15 -41.96 3.70 15.98
N PRO A 16 -41.34 4.68 15.30
CA PRO A 16 -40.88 4.46 13.94
C PRO A 16 -39.81 3.39 13.92
N ALA A 17 -39.97 2.41 13.02
CA ALA A 17 -38.98 1.37 12.77
C ALA A 17 -37.63 2.02 12.44
N GLN A 18 -36.65 1.80 13.30
CA GLN A 18 -35.26 2.11 12.99
C GLN A 18 -34.83 1.20 11.85
N LYS A 19 -34.75 1.74 10.66
CA LYS A 19 -34.09 1.10 9.52
C LYS A 19 -32.61 0.93 9.90
N ASN A 20 -32.19 -0.31 10.00
CA ASN A 20 -30.79 -0.66 10.20
C ASN A 20 -29.97 -0.25 8.97
N PHE A 21 -29.46 0.98 8.96
CA PHE A 21 -28.51 1.48 7.97
C PHE A 21 -27.11 0.83 8.06
N ALA A 22 -26.88 0.00 9.08
CA ALA A 22 -25.58 -0.63 9.32
C ALA A 22 -25.34 -1.91 8.51
N THR A 23 -26.39 -2.54 7.96
CA THR A 23 -26.25 -3.80 7.21
C THR A 23 -26.19 -3.62 5.69
N GLU A 24 -26.64 -2.50 5.16
CA GLU A 24 -26.52 -2.21 3.73
C GLU A 24 -25.14 -1.68 3.32
N ASN A 25 -24.38 -1.06 4.23
CA ASN A 25 -23.01 -0.60 3.96
C ASN A 25 -21.94 -1.68 4.11
N ALA A 26 -22.25 -2.83 4.69
CA ALA A 26 -21.31 -3.95 4.79
C ALA A 26 -21.26 -4.83 3.53
N ALA A 27 -22.29 -4.81 2.70
CA ALA A 27 -22.35 -5.58 1.45
C ALA A 27 -21.83 -4.81 0.22
N ALA A 28 -21.62 -3.49 0.34
CA ALA A 28 -21.07 -2.64 -0.72
C ALA A 28 -19.55 -2.40 -0.60
N ALA A 29 -18.89 -2.97 0.41
CA ALA A 29 -17.45 -2.79 0.67
C ALA A 29 -16.58 -3.96 0.17
N GLU A 30 -17.11 -4.89 -0.59
CA GLU A 30 -16.33 -5.83 -1.42
C GLU A 30 -16.08 -5.29 -2.84
N GLU A 31 -16.05 -3.99 -3.03
CA GLU A 31 -15.51 -3.38 -4.23
C GLU A 31 -13.97 -3.43 -4.15
N ASN A 32 -13.41 -4.42 -4.86
CA ASN A 32 -12.15 -4.44 -5.60
C ASN A 32 -11.26 -3.20 -5.36
N THR A 33 -10.87 -2.97 -4.11
CA THR A 33 -9.94 -1.90 -3.77
C THR A 33 -8.56 -2.36 -4.21
N ALA A 34 -8.12 -1.83 -5.38
CA ALA A 34 -6.75 -1.98 -5.82
C ALA A 34 -5.81 -1.64 -4.65
N PRO A 35 -4.70 -2.37 -4.47
CA PRO A 35 -3.74 -2.08 -3.40
C PRO A 35 -3.33 -0.61 -3.41
N GLU A 36 -3.23 0.03 -2.25
CA GLU A 36 -2.89 1.46 -2.13
C GLU A 36 -1.55 1.82 -2.78
N ASN A 37 -0.65 0.84 -2.90
CA ASN A 37 0.64 0.98 -3.54
C ASN A 37 0.63 0.67 -5.04
N LEU A 38 -0.53 0.45 -5.65
CA LEU A 38 -0.66 0.12 -7.07
C LEU A 38 -0.87 1.38 -7.91
N VAL A 39 0.00 1.59 -8.88
CA VAL A 39 -0.12 2.64 -9.90
C VAL A 39 -0.35 2.00 -11.26
N VAL A 40 -1.43 2.36 -11.95
CA VAL A 40 -1.80 1.78 -13.25
C VAL A 40 -1.88 2.83 -14.35
N GLY A 41 -1.61 2.39 -15.57
CA GLY A 41 -1.65 3.25 -16.76
C GLY A 41 -0.31 3.88 -17.11
N ARG A 42 -0.09 4.04 -18.42
CA ARG A 42 1.23 4.42 -18.99
C ARG A 42 1.74 5.76 -18.51
N ASN A 43 0.85 6.76 -18.40
CA ASN A 43 1.26 8.10 -17.97
C ASN A 43 1.63 8.12 -16.49
N ALA A 44 0.80 7.55 -15.63
CA ALA A 44 1.06 7.49 -14.19
C ALA A 44 2.35 6.71 -13.88
N VAL A 45 2.56 5.55 -14.52
CA VAL A 45 3.79 4.76 -14.35
C VAL A 45 5.02 5.54 -14.86
N ARG A 46 4.90 6.29 -15.98
CA ARG A 46 6.00 7.16 -16.46
C ARG A 46 6.38 8.22 -15.44
N GLU A 47 5.39 8.86 -14.82
CA GLU A 47 5.63 9.88 -13.79
C GLU A 47 6.32 9.30 -12.56
N VAL A 48 5.86 8.15 -12.07
CA VAL A 48 6.48 7.44 -10.94
C VAL A 48 7.93 7.08 -11.24
N LEU A 49 8.21 6.53 -12.45
CA LEU A 49 9.56 6.22 -12.88
C LEU A 49 10.45 7.48 -12.96
N ARG A 50 9.93 8.60 -13.49
CA ARG A 50 10.67 9.86 -13.59
C ARG A 50 10.91 10.51 -12.23
N ALA A 51 9.94 10.44 -11.34
CA ALA A 51 10.05 10.98 -9.98
C ALA A 51 11.08 10.22 -9.10
N GLY A 52 11.60 9.08 -9.58
CA GLY A 52 12.58 8.29 -8.83
C GLY A 52 11.99 7.61 -7.58
N ARG A 53 10.67 7.38 -7.57
CA ARG A 53 10.06 6.61 -6.49
C ARG A 53 10.48 5.14 -6.59
N ASP A 54 10.71 4.51 -5.45
CA ASP A 54 11.06 3.11 -5.39
C ASP A 54 9.90 2.24 -5.90
N ILE A 55 10.18 1.43 -6.91
CA ILE A 55 9.22 0.51 -7.51
C ILE A 55 9.67 -0.91 -7.22
N GLU A 56 8.86 -1.63 -6.44
CA GLU A 56 9.13 -3.03 -6.08
C GLU A 56 9.08 -3.95 -7.30
N LYS A 57 8.08 -3.74 -8.15
CA LYS A 57 7.93 -4.49 -9.40
C LYS A 57 7.09 -3.72 -10.42
N LEU A 58 7.42 -3.90 -11.69
CA LEU A 58 6.65 -3.42 -12.82
C LEU A 58 6.06 -4.62 -13.57
N MET A 59 4.75 -4.64 -13.75
CA MET A 59 4.05 -5.67 -14.52
C MET A 59 3.64 -5.10 -15.86
N VAL A 60 3.96 -5.79 -16.95
CA VAL A 60 3.62 -5.42 -18.32
C VAL A 60 2.90 -6.56 -19.03
N ALA A 61 1.92 -6.22 -19.86
CA ALA A 61 1.18 -7.21 -20.63
C ALA A 61 2.09 -7.84 -21.67
N LYS A 62 2.10 -9.19 -21.74
CA LYS A 62 2.81 -9.92 -22.79
C LYS A 62 2.35 -9.49 -24.17
N GLY A 63 3.30 -9.35 -25.08
CA GLY A 63 3.04 -9.06 -26.50
C GLY A 63 2.73 -7.59 -26.81
N ASP A 64 2.74 -6.69 -25.84
CA ASP A 64 2.62 -5.26 -26.10
C ASP A 64 3.97 -4.68 -26.54
N THR A 65 4.13 -4.57 -27.85
CA THR A 65 5.34 -4.03 -28.52
C THR A 65 5.21 -2.58 -28.92
N SER A 66 4.21 -1.85 -28.43
CA SER A 66 4.00 -0.43 -28.73
C SER A 66 5.22 0.43 -28.32
N GLY A 67 5.49 1.50 -29.07
CA GLY A 67 6.64 2.36 -28.81
C GLY A 67 6.65 2.92 -27.38
N SER A 68 5.48 3.33 -26.87
CA SER A 68 5.34 3.83 -25.50
C SER A 68 5.62 2.77 -24.43
N MET A 69 5.30 1.50 -24.69
CA MET A 69 5.61 0.40 -23.76
C MET A 69 7.12 0.13 -23.76
N ARG A 70 7.76 0.10 -24.95
CA ARG A 70 9.20 -0.09 -25.04
C ARG A 70 9.98 1.00 -24.31
N GLU A 71 9.55 2.26 -24.44
CA GLU A 71 10.13 3.39 -23.71
C GLU A 71 10.03 3.18 -22.20
N LEU A 72 8.85 2.80 -21.68
CA LEU A 72 8.64 2.57 -20.25
C LEU A 72 9.48 1.41 -19.71
N VAL A 73 9.56 0.31 -20.46
CA VAL A 73 10.40 -0.84 -20.09
C VAL A 73 11.89 -0.47 -20.10
N ALA A 74 12.34 0.33 -21.06
CA ALA A 74 13.72 0.81 -21.13
C ALA A 74 14.03 1.70 -19.92
N LEU A 75 13.15 2.65 -19.60
CA LEU A 75 13.30 3.54 -18.44
C LEU A 75 13.30 2.75 -17.11
N ALA A 76 12.45 1.73 -16.99
CA ALA A 76 12.42 0.85 -15.82
C ALA A 76 13.73 0.08 -15.65
N LYS A 77 14.28 -0.45 -16.75
CA LYS A 77 15.57 -1.15 -16.75
C LYS A 77 16.74 -0.24 -16.39
N GLU A 78 16.75 1.00 -16.89
CA GLU A 78 17.74 2.01 -16.52
C GLU A 78 17.76 2.28 -15.01
N LYS A 79 16.59 2.23 -14.39
CA LYS A 79 16.41 2.42 -12.94
C LYS A 79 16.50 1.12 -12.13
N ASN A 80 16.97 0.02 -12.73
CA ASN A 80 17.07 -1.31 -12.11
C ASN A 80 15.73 -1.88 -11.57
N VAL A 81 14.58 -1.39 -12.06
CA VAL A 81 13.28 -1.91 -11.68
C VAL A 81 13.04 -3.28 -12.30
N ILE A 82 12.56 -4.24 -11.51
CA ILE A 82 12.24 -5.58 -11.98
C ILE A 82 10.97 -5.54 -12.84
N VAL A 83 11.08 -5.95 -14.10
CA VAL A 83 9.96 -6.00 -15.05
C VAL A 83 9.47 -7.44 -15.20
N HIS A 84 8.19 -7.66 -14.91
CA HIS A 84 7.51 -8.94 -15.08
C HIS A 84 6.55 -8.88 -16.26
N GLU A 85 6.73 -9.73 -17.24
CA GLU A 85 5.75 -9.93 -18.30
C GLU A 85 4.64 -10.87 -17.83
N VAL A 86 3.40 -10.42 -17.90
CA VAL A 86 2.22 -11.15 -17.40
C VAL A 86 1.12 -11.19 -18.45
N ASP A 87 0.21 -12.14 -18.34
CA ASP A 87 -0.99 -12.16 -19.16
C ASP A 87 -1.89 -10.98 -18.84
N ARG A 88 -2.54 -10.41 -19.86
CA ARG A 88 -3.39 -9.22 -19.69
C ARG A 88 -4.48 -9.41 -18.65
N ARG A 89 -5.05 -10.61 -18.55
CA ARG A 89 -6.04 -10.97 -17.53
C ARG A 89 -5.59 -10.68 -16.11
N LYS A 90 -4.31 -10.92 -15.82
CA LYS A 90 -3.74 -10.65 -14.50
C LYS A 90 -3.70 -9.16 -14.17
N LEU A 91 -3.57 -8.31 -15.16
CA LEU A 91 -3.66 -6.86 -14.98
C LEU A 91 -5.12 -6.40 -14.86
N ASP A 92 -6.04 -7.02 -15.61
CA ASP A 92 -7.49 -6.75 -15.52
C ASP A 92 -8.03 -7.07 -14.11
N GLU A 93 -7.50 -8.12 -13.45
CA GLU A 93 -7.83 -8.49 -12.08
C GLU A 93 -7.32 -7.48 -11.04
N LEU A 94 -6.22 -6.76 -11.32
CA LEU A 94 -5.62 -5.81 -10.40
C LEU A 94 -6.33 -4.45 -10.41
N ALA A 95 -6.63 -3.94 -11.59
CA ALA A 95 -7.32 -2.66 -11.73
C ALA A 95 -7.86 -2.44 -13.14
N PRO A 96 -8.98 -1.72 -13.30
CA PRO A 96 -9.45 -1.27 -14.60
C PRO A 96 -8.50 -0.22 -15.20
N ASN A 97 -8.58 -0.01 -16.51
CA ASN A 97 -7.86 1.04 -17.24
C ASN A 97 -6.32 0.99 -17.15
N HIS A 98 -5.74 -0.17 -16.83
CA HIS A 98 -4.30 -0.35 -16.66
C HIS A 98 -3.46 -0.13 -17.93
N GLN A 99 -4.07 -0.07 -19.13
CA GLN A 99 -3.40 0.16 -20.43
C GLN A 99 -2.20 -0.78 -20.70
N GLY A 100 -2.24 -2.00 -20.15
CA GLY A 100 -1.19 -3.00 -20.29
C GLY A 100 -0.01 -2.86 -19.32
N ILE A 101 -0.09 -1.98 -18.31
CA ILE A 101 1.00 -1.75 -17.35
C ILE A 101 0.49 -1.42 -15.95
N ALA A 102 1.17 -1.97 -14.95
CA ALA A 102 0.93 -1.70 -13.53
C ALA A 102 2.27 -1.69 -12.77
N ALA A 103 2.46 -0.75 -11.87
CA ALA A 103 3.62 -0.64 -11.00
C ALA A 103 3.20 -0.76 -9.54
N PHE A 104 3.89 -1.58 -8.77
CA PHE A 104 3.80 -1.59 -7.32
C PHE A 104 4.91 -0.70 -6.78
N VAL A 105 4.51 0.40 -6.17
CA VAL A 105 5.41 1.41 -5.63
C VAL A 105 5.68 1.09 -4.17
N SER A 106 6.91 1.20 -3.71
CA SER A 106 7.20 1.04 -2.29
C SER A 106 6.43 2.08 -1.47
N MET A 107 5.76 1.63 -0.43
CA MET A 107 5.11 2.51 0.54
C MET A 107 6.13 3.17 1.47
N TYR A 108 7.35 2.65 1.49
CA TYR A 108 8.45 3.13 2.33
C TYR A 108 9.53 3.78 1.47
N GLN A 109 10.04 4.92 1.93
CA GLN A 109 11.26 5.50 1.40
C GLN A 109 12.43 4.91 2.18
N TYR A 110 13.29 4.16 1.48
CA TYR A 110 14.52 3.69 2.07
C TYR A 110 15.53 4.83 2.16
N ALA A 111 16.16 4.96 3.32
CA ALA A 111 17.26 5.89 3.51
C ALA A 111 18.56 5.32 2.96
N ALA A 112 19.48 6.17 2.54
CA ALA A 112 20.84 5.74 2.25
C ALA A 112 21.60 5.43 3.54
N VAL A 113 22.61 4.56 3.46
CA VAL A 113 23.47 4.25 4.63
C VAL A 113 24.10 5.54 5.19
N LYS A 114 24.42 6.49 4.32
CA LYS A 114 24.94 7.79 4.72
C LYS A 114 24.00 8.54 5.65
N ASP A 115 22.69 8.52 5.38
CA ASP A 115 21.69 9.25 6.18
C ASP A 115 21.62 8.69 7.61
N ILE A 116 21.82 7.36 7.77
CA ILE A 116 21.91 6.71 9.10
C ILE A 116 23.14 7.19 9.87
N LEU A 117 24.29 7.31 9.19
CA LEU A 117 25.52 7.77 9.80
C LEU A 117 25.46 9.27 10.16
N ASP A 118 24.87 10.07 9.29
CA ASP A 118 24.65 11.50 9.51
C ASP A 118 23.73 11.72 10.73
N LEU A 119 22.68 10.93 10.87
CA LEU A 119 21.78 10.97 12.04
C LEU A 119 22.53 10.68 13.37
N ALA A 120 23.41 9.69 13.37
CA ALA A 120 24.24 9.40 14.55
C ALA A 120 25.18 10.57 14.90
N ALA A 121 25.81 11.16 13.88
CA ALA A 121 26.66 12.32 14.04
C ALA A 121 25.91 13.55 14.57
N GLU A 122 24.71 13.83 14.05
CA GLU A 122 23.85 14.91 14.52
C GLU A 122 23.43 14.75 15.98
N ARG A 123 23.24 13.49 16.43
CA ARG A 123 22.95 13.17 17.84
C ARG A 123 24.19 13.17 18.74
N GLY A 124 25.38 13.26 18.17
CA GLY A 124 26.63 13.15 18.91
C GLY A 124 26.88 11.75 19.49
N GLU A 125 26.33 10.73 18.87
CA GLU A 125 26.35 9.34 19.31
C GLU A 125 27.22 8.48 18.39
N SER A 126 27.74 7.37 18.91
CA SER A 126 28.39 6.35 18.08
C SER A 126 27.30 5.64 17.24
N PRO A 127 27.56 5.41 15.93
CA PRO A 127 26.56 4.74 15.08
C PRO A 127 26.20 3.35 15.61
N PHE A 128 24.91 3.15 15.91
CA PHE A 128 24.36 1.85 16.23
C PHE A 128 23.45 1.42 15.07
N VAL A 129 23.91 0.46 14.27
CA VAL A 129 23.23 -0.01 13.05
C VAL A 129 23.00 -1.50 13.13
N VAL A 130 21.80 -1.94 12.82
CA VAL A 130 21.45 -3.36 12.72
C VAL A 130 21.48 -3.77 11.25
N VAL A 131 22.25 -4.80 10.92
CA VAL A 131 22.32 -5.35 9.56
C VAL A 131 21.64 -6.70 9.53
N LEU A 132 20.65 -6.85 8.69
CA LEU A 132 19.87 -8.08 8.51
C LEU A 132 20.25 -8.75 7.19
N ASP A 133 20.45 -10.05 7.23
CA ASP A 133 20.66 -10.87 6.04
C ASP A 133 19.74 -12.08 6.08
N GLY A 134 19.11 -12.40 4.93
CA GLY A 134 18.28 -13.58 4.78
C GLY A 134 16.96 -13.57 5.54
N ILE A 135 16.45 -12.42 6.00
CA ILE A 135 15.12 -12.30 6.59
C ILE A 135 14.07 -12.32 5.48
N THR A 136 13.26 -13.38 5.47
CA THR A 136 12.23 -13.61 4.44
C THR A 136 10.79 -13.46 4.95
N ASP A 137 10.60 -13.40 6.27
CA ASP A 137 9.28 -13.27 6.91
C ASP A 137 9.04 -11.82 7.34
N PRO A 138 7.97 -11.14 6.84
CA PRO A 138 7.60 -9.77 7.23
C PRO A 138 7.39 -9.59 8.74
N HIS A 139 6.84 -10.61 9.41
CA HIS A 139 6.59 -10.53 10.85
C HIS A 139 7.90 -10.48 11.64
N ASN A 140 8.89 -11.28 11.23
CA ASN A 140 10.22 -11.26 11.84
C ASN A 140 10.91 -9.92 11.59
N LEU A 141 10.85 -9.39 10.37
CA LEU A 141 11.38 -8.06 10.05
C LEU A 141 10.75 -6.99 10.94
N GLY A 142 9.43 -6.97 11.04
CA GLY A 142 8.71 -6.01 11.88
C GLY A 142 9.05 -6.11 13.37
N ALA A 143 9.29 -7.32 13.90
CA ALA A 143 9.70 -7.54 15.27
C ALA A 143 11.13 -7.00 15.52
N ILE A 144 12.06 -7.26 14.60
CA ILE A 144 13.44 -6.79 14.70
C ILE A 144 13.49 -5.27 14.60
N VAL A 145 12.79 -4.66 13.65
CA VAL A 145 12.74 -3.19 13.47
C VAL A 145 12.23 -2.52 14.75
N ARG A 146 11.13 -3.01 15.35
CA ARG A 146 10.62 -2.49 16.62
C ARG A 146 11.63 -2.62 17.75
N THR A 147 12.32 -3.75 17.83
CA THR A 147 13.35 -3.96 18.87
C THR A 147 14.55 -3.01 18.64
N ALA A 148 15.00 -2.87 17.40
CA ALA A 148 16.09 -1.95 17.05
C ALA A 148 15.74 -0.49 17.42
N ASP A 149 14.52 -0.04 17.12
CA ASP A 149 14.01 1.28 17.48
C ASP A 149 13.99 1.49 19.00
N LEU A 150 13.45 0.54 19.76
CA LEU A 150 13.44 0.59 21.23
C LEU A 150 14.84 0.59 21.86
N MET A 151 15.81 -0.03 21.20
CA MET A 151 17.22 -0.05 21.63
C MET A 151 18.00 1.19 21.20
N GLY A 152 17.37 2.14 20.49
CA GLY A 152 18.00 3.36 20.03
C GLY A 152 18.91 3.18 18.81
N ALA A 153 18.67 2.16 17.99
CA ALA A 153 19.41 2.01 16.74
C ALA A 153 19.15 3.19 15.79
N HIS A 154 20.17 3.66 15.12
CA HIS A 154 20.09 4.76 14.15
C HIS A 154 19.52 4.30 12.81
N GLY A 155 19.55 2.99 12.54
CA GLY A 155 18.95 2.43 11.36
C GLY A 155 19.08 0.91 11.27
N VAL A 156 18.28 0.34 10.38
CA VAL A 156 18.30 -1.08 10.03
C VAL A 156 18.63 -1.20 8.55
N ILE A 157 19.64 -1.97 8.22
CA ILE A 157 20.06 -2.24 6.84
C ILE A 157 19.54 -3.61 6.44
N ILE A 158 18.84 -3.67 5.31
CA ILE A 158 18.38 -4.90 4.68
C ILE A 158 18.93 -5.00 3.27
N PRO A 159 19.16 -6.21 2.71
CA PRO A 159 19.55 -6.37 1.32
C PRO A 159 18.45 -5.89 0.36
N GLU A 160 18.82 -5.22 -0.72
CA GLU A 160 17.90 -4.79 -1.79
C GLU A 160 17.20 -5.98 -2.47
N ARG A 161 17.82 -7.14 -2.45
CA ARG A 161 17.30 -8.38 -3.07
C ARG A 161 17.28 -9.51 -2.07
N ARG A 162 16.27 -10.39 -2.17
CA ARG A 162 16.06 -11.57 -1.30
C ARG A 162 15.75 -11.21 0.17
N ALA A 163 15.33 -9.98 0.42
CA ALA A 163 14.73 -9.59 1.68
C ALA A 163 13.24 -9.38 1.49
N VAL A 164 12.51 -9.40 2.60
CA VAL A 164 11.12 -9.00 2.65
C VAL A 164 11.07 -7.48 2.53
N GLY A 165 10.39 -6.99 1.51
CA GLY A 165 10.07 -5.59 1.30
C GLY A 165 8.67 -5.47 0.74
#